data_b6b943a68ac04108fce562769bf23ca7
#
_entry.id   b6b943a68ac04108fce562769bf23ca7
#
_cell.length_a   1.000
_cell.length_b   1.000
_cell.length_c   1.000
_cell.angle_alpha   90.00
_cell.angle_beta   90.00
_cell.angle_gamma   90.00
#
_symmetry.space_group_name_H-M   'P 1'
#
loop_
_entity.id
_entity.type
_entity.pdbx_description
1 polymer ?
#
loop_
_entity_poly.entity_id
_entity_poly.type
_entity_poly.pdbx_seq_one_letter_code
_entity_poly.pdbx_strand_id
1 'polypeptide(L)'
;MRELFLTLLAGVAVATLSAQTPPQKPPDDAEKVLRAAVAAAPSMALSPVPITVPGVTMGMVSWVSSAADGTAYLLQRGDQADPVIAVDRNGQVLRSWGNGLYVMPHAIRVDPQGNVWTTDAASSHVIKFSPEGRVLLDIVVGGQPTPCRNNFCSTTDIAFAANGHFFIADGYANARILEYTADGTKLREWGAPGTGPGQFVLPHSIQIDPAGIVYVADRENGRVQRFDQTGKFLGEWIYGKTFGLEADGAFMWLSTQPLQQPNLSPGWLLKVDTKTGKIAGKVPSAGNHGMDVMASGELLLGPGPNLVPQWYRRPR
;
A
#
# COMPACT_ATOMS: atom_id res chain seq x y z
N MET A 1 13.37 -6.27 -72.44
CA MET A 1 12.79 -5.58 -71.30
C MET A 1 12.53 -6.65 -70.22
N ARG A 2 13.37 -6.69 -69.17
CA ARG A 2 13.25 -7.61 -68.02
C ARG A 2 12.76 -6.78 -66.87
N GLU A 3 11.56 -7.08 -66.39
CA GLU A 3 11.03 -6.47 -65.19
C GLU A 3 11.61 -7.18 -63.93
N LEU A 4 12.19 -6.39 -63.04
CA LEU A 4 12.68 -6.82 -61.75
C LEU A 4 11.50 -6.74 -60.73
N PHE A 5 11.04 -7.87 -60.24
CA PHE A 5 10.16 -7.90 -59.06
C PHE A 5 11.00 -7.80 -57.78
N LEU A 6 10.86 -6.68 -57.09
CA LEU A 6 11.40 -6.51 -55.73
C LEU A 6 10.40 -7.08 -54.74
N THR A 7 10.74 -8.19 -54.10
CA THR A 7 9.96 -8.78 -53.02
C THR A 7 10.39 -8.12 -51.70
N LEU A 8 9.52 -7.30 -51.11
CA LEU A 8 9.69 -6.77 -49.74
C LEU A 8 9.40 -7.88 -48.72
N LEU A 9 10.42 -8.38 -48.06
CA LEU A 9 10.26 -9.21 -46.86
C LEU A 9 9.99 -8.31 -45.67
N ALA A 10 8.74 -8.26 -45.23
CA ALA A 10 8.38 -7.67 -43.92
C ALA A 10 8.84 -8.61 -42.79
N GLY A 11 9.92 -8.23 -42.15
CA GLY A 11 10.38 -8.92 -40.94
C GLY A 11 9.42 -8.65 -39.77
N VAL A 12 8.65 -9.67 -39.35
CA VAL A 12 7.89 -9.65 -38.10
C VAL A 12 8.88 -9.81 -36.96
N ALA A 13 9.14 -8.73 -36.24
CA ALA A 13 9.89 -8.78 -34.99
C ALA A 13 9.01 -9.49 -33.94
N VAL A 14 9.28 -10.74 -33.66
CA VAL A 14 8.71 -11.47 -32.53
C VAL A 14 9.37 -10.89 -31.28
N ALA A 15 8.65 -10.03 -30.57
CA ALA A 15 9.04 -9.61 -29.24
C ALA A 15 9.01 -10.85 -28.31
N THR A 16 10.18 -11.36 -27.97
CA THR A 16 10.33 -12.40 -26.96
C THR A 16 9.92 -11.79 -25.62
N LEU A 17 8.79 -12.24 -25.05
CA LEU A 17 8.48 -11.99 -23.65
C LEU A 17 9.67 -12.53 -22.83
N SER A 18 10.46 -11.61 -22.26
CA SER A 18 11.48 -11.99 -21.29
C SER A 18 10.79 -12.63 -20.11
N ALA A 19 11.08 -13.90 -19.84
CA ALA A 19 10.68 -14.55 -18.61
C ALA A 19 11.15 -13.67 -17.45
N GLN A 20 10.21 -13.30 -16.56
CA GLN A 20 10.55 -12.54 -15.36
C GLN A 20 11.63 -13.30 -14.61
N THR A 21 12.79 -12.69 -14.44
CA THR A 21 13.86 -13.22 -13.59
C THR A 21 13.26 -13.43 -12.20
N PRO A 22 13.41 -14.61 -11.59
CA PRO A 22 12.92 -14.82 -10.24
C PRO A 22 13.51 -13.75 -9.33
N PRO A 23 12.74 -13.25 -8.34
CA PRO A 23 13.20 -12.20 -7.45
C PRO A 23 14.54 -12.58 -6.83
N GLN A 24 15.56 -11.74 -6.99
CA GLN A 24 16.84 -11.94 -6.33
C GLN A 24 16.62 -11.80 -4.83
N LYS A 25 17.19 -12.72 -4.07
CA LYS A 25 17.17 -12.68 -2.59
C LYS A 25 17.75 -11.35 -2.13
N PRO A 26 17.09 -10.65 -1.17
CA PRO A 26 17.68 -9.46 -0.54
C PRO A 26 19.09 -9.74 -0.03
N PRO A 27 19.95 -8.72 0.10
CA PRO A 27 21.31 -8.89 0.63
C PRO A 27 21.28 -9.70 1.93
N ASP A 28 22.20 -10.65 2.10
CA ASP A 28 22.23 -11.55 3.27
C ASP A 28 22.39 -10.81 4.62
N ASP A 29 22.83 -9.57 4.60
CA ASP A 29 22.97 -8.70 5.77
C ASP A 29 21.74 -7.81 6.04
N ALA A 30 20.79 -7.68 5.11
CA ALA A 30 19.62 -6.81 5.28
C ALA A 30 18.79 -7.17 6.53
N GLU A 31 18.59 -8.46 6.79
CA GLU A 31 17.90 -8.93 8.00
C GLU A 31 18.68 -8.58 9.26
N LYS A 32 20.02 -8.68 9.25
CA LYS A 32 20.89 -8.30 10.36
C LYS A 32 20.82 -6.79 10.62
N VAL A 33 20.84 -5.99 9.56
CA VAL A 33 20.72 -4.53 9.65
C VAL A 33 19.38 -4.14 10.27
N LEU A 34 18.27 -4.72 9.78
CA LEU A 34 16.93 -4.50 10.34
C LEU A 34 16.90 -4.82 11.83
N ARG A 35 17.34 -6.02 12.24
CA ARG A 35 17.30 -6.45 13.64
C ARG A 35 18.14 -5.56 14.54
N ALA A 36 19.32 -5.14 14.09
CA ALA A 36 20.18 -4.22 14.84
C ALA A 36 19.53 -2.84 15.01
N ALA A 37 18.97 -2.28 13.94
CA ALA A 37 18.27 -1.00 13.97
C ALA A 37 17.03 -1.03 14.88
N VAL A 38 16.23 -2.10 14.80
CA VAL A 38 15.07 -2.29 15.66
C VAL A 38 15.48 -2.51 17.13
N ALA A 39 16.54 -3.27 17.39
CA ALA A 39 17.04 -3.47 18.77
C ALA A 39 17.45 -2.15 19.42
N ALA A 40 18.12 -1.27 18.68
CA ALA A 40 18.58 0.04 19.16
C ALA A 40 17.46 1.09 19.30
N ALA A 41 16.33 0.89 18.63
CA ALA A 41 15.22 1.85 18.62
C ALA A 41 14.48 1.92 19.97
N PRO A 42 14.05 3.11 20.43
CA PRO A 42 13.26 3.25 21.65
C PRO A 42 11.87 2.59 21.49
N SER A 43 11.42 1.92 22.54
CA SER A 43 10.06 1.38 22.59
C SER A 43 9.05 2.49 22.88
N MET A 44 7.91 2.46 22.20
CA MET A 44 6.81 3.38 22.46
C MET A 44 5.73 2.68 23.29
N ALA A 45 5.15 3.43 24.22
CA ALA A 45 4.08 2.94 25.10
C ALA A 45 2.73 2.98 24.36
N LEU A 46 2.56 2.10 23.37
CA LEU A 46 1.30 1.86 22.67
C LEU A 46 0.94 0.38 22.83
N SER A 47 -0.33 0.12 23.14
CA SER A 47 -0.85 -1.24 23.33
C SER A 47 -1.97 -1.54 22.34
N PRO A 48 -1.98 -2.74 21.72
CA PRO A 48 -3.03 -3.14 20.81
C PRO A 48 -4.34 -3.40 21.54
N VAL A 49 -5.43 -2.91 20.99
CA VAL A 49 -6.81 -3.19 21.42
C VAL A 49 -7.58 -3.62 20.18
N PRO A 50 -8.22 -4.81 20.19
CA PRO A 50 -9.02 -5.26 19.06
C PRO A 50 -10.12 -4.25 18.68
N ILE A 51 -10.31 -4.01 17.39
CA ILE A 51 -11.47 -3.28 16.89
C ILE A 51 -12.60 -4.30 16.71
N THR A 52 -13.57 -4.27 17.62
CA THR A 52 -14.77 -5.08 17.51
C THR A 52 -15.91 -4.23 16.95
N VAL A 53 -16.69 -4.79 16.02
CA VAL A 53 -17.85 -4.12 15.43
C VAL A 53 -19.10 -4.92 15.84
N PRO A 54 -19.86 -4.47 16.85
CA PRO A 54 -21.00 -5.23 17.36
C PRO A 54 -22.05 -5.49 16.29
N GLY A 55 -22.50 -6.74 16.21
CA GLY A 55 -23.54 -7.15 15.25
C GLY A 55 -23.07 -7.33 13.81
N VAL A 56 -21.75 -7.19 13.53
CA VAL A 56 -21.20 -7.36 12.19
C VAL A 56 -20.21 -8.52 12.14
N THR A 57 -20.44 -9.47 11.28
CA THR A 57 -19.49 -10.55 10.97
C THR A 57 -18.59 -10.12 9.82
N MET A 58 -17.39 -9.69 10.16
CA MET A 58 -16.37 -9.31 9.17
C MET A 58 -15.52 -10.52 8.76
N GLY A 59 -15.09 -10.55 7.50
CA GLY A 59 -13.94 -11.36 7.09
C GLY A 59 -12.62 -10.69 7.46
N MET A 60 -11.55 -11.06 6.75
CA MET A 60 -10.25 -10.42 6.90
C MET A 60 -10.35 -8.92 6.57
N VAL A 61 -10.03 -8.05 7.53
CA VAL A 61 -9.85 -6.62 7.27
C VAL A 61 -8.50 -6.41 6.62
N SER A 62 -8.49 -6.11 5.33
CA SER A 62 -7.24 -5.96 4.56
C SER A 62 -6.53 -4.66 4.86
N TRP A 63 -7.26 -3.57 5.04
CA TRP A 63 -6.70 -2.25 5.29
C TRP A 63 -7.61 -1.41 6.18
N VAL A 64 -7.04 -0.40 6.79
CA VAL A 64 -7.73 0.56 7.65
C VAL A 64 -7.29 1.98 7.30
N SER A 65 -8.19 2.95 7.46
CA SER A 65 -7.87 4.38 7.37
C SER A 65 -8.75 5.18 8.30
N SER A 66 -8.42 6.44 8.55
CA SER A 66 -9.20 7.31 9.42
C SER A 66 -9.43 8.68 8.80
N ALA A 67 -10.57 9.28 9.12
CA ALA A 67 -10.85 10.68 8.82
C ALA A 67 -10.42 11.58 9.98
N ALA A 68 -10.31 12.88 9.70
CA ALA A 68 -9.92 13.88 10.69
C ALA A 68 -10.91 14.01 11.87
N ASP A 69 -12.19 13.64 11.67
CA ASP A 69 -13.22 13.61 12.71
C ASP A 69 -13.12 12.39 13.65
N GLY A 70 -12.18 11.47 13.39
CA GLY A 70 -11.95 10.25 14.16
C GLY A 70 -12.77 9.04 13.68
N THR A 71 -13.54 9.14 12.60
CA THR A 71 -14.16 8.00 11.93
C THR A 71 -13.07 7.06 11.43
N ALA A 72 -13.14 5.78 11.78
CA ALA A 72 -12.28 4.73 11.23
C ALA A 72 -12.99 3.97 10.12
N TYR A 73 -12.32 3.77 9.01
CA TYR A 73 -12.79 2.98 7.87
C TYR A 73 -12.05 1.66 7.83
N LEU A 74 -12.81 0.57 7.75
CA LEU A 74 -12.31 -0.79 7.67
C LEU A 74 -12.65 -1.32 6.26
N LEU A 75 -11.67 -1.83 5.53
CA LEU A 75 -11.89 -2.51 4.26
C LEU A 75 -11.73 -4.02 4.48
N GLN A 76 -12.80 -4.78 4.27
CA GLN A 76 -12.86 -6.20 4.59
C GLN A 76 -13.22 -7.07 3.37
N ARG A 77 -12.88 -8.36 3.44
CA ARG A 77 -13.00 -9.35 2.36
C ARG A 77 -14.06 -10.43 2.60
N GLY A 78 -14.85 -10.33 3.67
CA GLY A 78 -15.94 -11.27 3.94
C GLY A 78 -17.18 -10.97 3.10
N ASP A 79 -18.08 -11.94 3.02
CA ASP A 79 -19.34 -11.88 2.28
C ASP A 79 -20.56 -11.62 3.17
N GLN A 80 -20.38 -11.55 4.50
CA GLN A 80 -21.43 -11.38 5.50
C GLN A 80 -21.70 -9.90 5.83
N ALA A 81 -20.89 -8.99 5.33
CA ALA A 81 -21.01 -7.55 5.56
C ALA A 81 -20.45 -6.77 4.36
N ASP A 82 -20.84 -5.50 4.25
CA ASP A 82 -20.30 -4.61 3.21
C ASP A 82 -18.78 -4.51 3.27
N PRO A 83 -18.11 -4.40 2.13
CA PRO A 83 -16.64 -4.28 2.06
C PRO A 83 -16.08 -3.07 2.81
N VAL A 84 -16.74 -1.91 2.76
CA VAL A 84 -16.33 -0.71 3.50
C VAL A 84 -17.26 -0.51 4.69
N ILE A 85 -16.68 -0.45 5.89
CA ILE A 85 -17.40 -0.22 7.14
C ILE A 85 -16.77 0.98 7.86
N ALA A 86 -17.55 2.03 8.07
CA ALA A 86 -17.16 3.20 8.85
C ALA A 86 -17.65 3.04 10.30
N VAL A 87 -16.75 3.19 11.26
CA VAL A 87 -17.04 3.04 12.69
C VAL A 87 -16.55 4.23 13.51
N ASP A 88 -17.21 4.47 14.63
CA ASP A 88 -16.73 5.40 15.66
C ASP A 88 -15.61 4.78 16.54
N ARG A 89 -15.12 5.54 17.52
CA ARG A 89 -14.08 5.08 18.47
C ARG A 89 -14.51 3.91 19.35
N ASN A 90 -15.80 3.61 19.44
CA ASN A 90 -16.36 2.50 20.22
C ASN A 90 -16.65 1.27 19.34
N GLY A 91 -16.38 1.35 18.04
CA GLY A 91 -16.67 0.31 17.07
C GLY A 91 -18.15 0.29 16.61
N GLN A 92 -18.94 1.32 16.93
CA GLN A 92 -20.30 1.42 16.43
C GLN A 92 -20.30 1.78 14.95
N VAL A 93 -21.07 1.03 14.16
CA VAL A 93 -21.20 1.29 12.72
C VAL A 93 -21.91 2.62 12.52
N LEU A 94 -21.26 3.52 11.83
CA LEU A 94 -21.83 4.79 11.36
C LEU A 94 -22.50 4.61 10.01
N ARG A 95 -21.89 3.84 9.11
CA ARG A 95 -22.36 3.48 7.77
C ARG A 95 -21.51 2.37 7.16
N SER A 96 -22.05 1.71 6.13
CA SER A 96 -21.30 0.72 5.34
C SER A 96 -21.78 0.74 3.88
N TRP A 97 -20.92 0.30 2.95
CA TRP A 97 -21.22 0.26 1.52
C TRP A 97 -20.23 -0.60 0.74
N GLY A 98 -20.44 -0.68 -0.58
CA GLY A 98 -19.49 -1.25 -1.53
C GLY A 98 -19.83 -2.68 -1.94
N ASN A 99 -20.97 -3.22 -1.52
CA ASN A 99 -21.38 -4.57 -1.93
C ASN A 99 -21.44 -4.67 -3.46
N GLY A 100 -20.82 -5.75 -4.00
CA GLY A 100 -20.75 -6.01 -5.43
C GLY A 100 -19.73 -5.18 -6.23
N LEU A 101 -18.98 -4.27 -5.59
CA LEU A 101 -17.98 -3.43 -6.27
C LEU A 101 -16.58 -4.05 -6.36
N TYR A 102 -16.30 -5.10 -5.60
CA TYR A 102 -14.95 -5.64 -5.45
C TYR A 102 -14.87 -7.12 -5.79
N VAL A 103 -13.68 -7.51 -6.27
CA VAL A 103 -13.27 -8.91 -6.39
C VAL A 103 -12.27 -9.25 -5.28
N MET A 104 -11.28 -8.37 -5.04
CA MET A 104 -10.28 -8.52 -3.98
C MET A 104 -9.94 -7.15 -3.40
N PRO A 105 -10.78 -6.60 -2.50
CA PRO A 105 -10.52 -5.29 -1.91
C PRO A 105 -9.19 -5.29 -1.16
N HIS A 106 -8.32 -4.27 -1.41
CA HIS A 106 -6.95 -4.29 -0.93
C HIS A 106 -6.61 -3.12 0.00
N ALA A 107 -6.59 -1.89 -0.49
CA ALA A 107 -6.30 -0.72 0.33
C ALA A 107 -7.49 0.24 0.43
N ILE A 108 -7.57 0.96 1.55
CA ILE A 108 -8.49 2.07 1.78
C ILE A 108 -7.70 3.25 2.32
N ARG A 109 -7.96 4.44 1.78
CA ARG A 109 -7.34 5.71 2.18
C ARG A 109 -8.37 6.82 2.25
N VAL A 110 -8.15 7.80 3.11
CA VAL A 110 -8.94 9.03 3.15
C VAL A 110 -8.09 10.17 2.60
N ASP A 111 -8.61 10.88 1.58
CA ASP A 111 -7.92 12.02 1.00
C ASP A 111 -8.03 13.27 1.92
N PRO A 112 -7.22 14.33 1.70
CA PRO A 112 -7.27 15.55 2.51
C PRO A 112 -8.64 16.26 2.49
N GLN A 113 -9.52 15.95 1.54
CA GLN A 113 -10.89 16.46 1.44
C GLN A 113 -11.91 15.59 2.17
N GLY A 114 -11.47 14.47 2.79
CA GLY A 114 -12.32 13.52 3.51
C GLY A 114 -12.99 12.46 2.63
N ASN A 115 -12.68 12.39 1.33
CA ASN A 115 -13.21 11.34 0.48
C ASN A 115 -12.48 10.01 0.74
N VAL A 116 -13.22 8.92 0.61
CA VAL A 116 -12.70 7.56 0.84
C VAL A 116 -12.31 6.94 -0.48
N TRP A 117 -11.08 6.47 -0.57
CA TRP A 117 -10.56 5.80 -1.75
C TRP A 117 -10.26 4.34 -1.46
N THR A 118 -10.53 3.48 -2.42
CA THR A 118 -10.23 2.05 -2.31
C THR A 118 -9.51 1.55 -3.55
N THR A 119 -8.69 0.52 -3.37
CA THR A 119 -8.08 -0.23 -4.47
C THR A 119 -8.57 -1.67 -4.46
N ASP A 120 -8.69 -2.28 -5.64
CA ASP A 120 -8.98 -3.71 -5.78
C ASP A 120 -7.82 -4.42 -6.48
N ALA A 121 -7.24 -5.40 -5.79
CA ALA A 121 -6.04 -6.10 -6.25
C ALA A 121 -6.29 -7.09 -7.39
N ALA A 122 -7.55 -7.41 -7.72
CA ALA A 122 -7.91 -8.34 -8.77
C ALA A 122 -8.53 -7.64 -9.99
N SER A 123 -9.51 -6.76 -9.75
CA SER A 123 -10.26 -6.11 -10.83
C SER A 123 -9.58 -4.85 -11.37
N SER A 124 -8.53 -4.37 -10.71
CA SER A 124 -7.79 -3.14 -11.06
C SER A 124 -8.57 -1.84 -10.86
N HIS A 125 -9.73 -1.89 -10.21
CA HIS A 125 -10.49 -0.70 -9.88
C HIS A 125 -9.82 0.10 -8.75
N VAL A 126 -9.80 1.42 -8.94
CA VAL A 126 -9.50 2.42 -7.91
C VAL A 126 -10.71 3.33 -7.83
N ILE A 127 -11.42 3.28 -6.70
CA ILE A 127 -12.73 3.93 -6.56
C ILE A 127 -12.64 5.01 -5.49
N LYS A 128 -13.09 6.22 -5.84
CA LYS A 128 -13.28 7.34 -4.91
C LYS A 128 -14.74 7.42 -4.50
N PHE A 129 -15.00 7.53 -3.22
CA PHE A 129 -16.30 7.74 -2.64
C PHE A 129 -16.38 9.06 -1.87
N SER A 130 -17.58 9.64 -1.80
CA SER A 130 -17.84 10.65 -0.77
C SER A 130 -17.79 10.00 0.63
N PRO A 131 -17.68 10.79 1.72
CA PRO A 131 -17.75 10.24 3.08
C PRO A 131 -19.03 9.42 3.35
N GLU A 132 -20.11 9.63 2.60
CA GLU A 132 -21.38 8.90 2.71
C GLU A 132 -21.45 7.62 1.85
N GLY A 133 -20.36 7.29 1.10
CA GLY A 133 -20.29 6.09 0.26
C GLY A 133 -20.80 6.24 -1.16
N ARG A 134 -21.08 7.46 -1.65
CA ARG A 134 -21.45 7.69 -3.05
C ARG A 134 -20.18 7.66 -3.93
N VAL A 135 -20.19 6.88 -5.01
CA VAL A 135 -19.10 6.85 -5.99
C VAL A 135 -18.94 8.23 -6.66
N LEU A 136 -17.75 8.78 -6.60
CA LEU A 136 -17.35 10.06 -7.21
C LEU A 136 -16.45 9.86 -8.43
N LEU A 137 -15.61 8.81 -8.42
CA LEU A 137 -14.71 8.44 -9.49
C LEU A 137 -14.49 6.93 -9.45
N ASP A 138 -14.38 6.29 -10.61
CA ASP A 138 -14.02 4.88 -10.75
C ASP A 138 -13.06 4.74 -11.94
N ILE A 139 -11.84 4.27 -11.65
CA ILE A 139 -10.77 4.11 -12.62
C ILE A 139 -10.39 2.65 -12.70
N VAL A 140 -10.29 2.11 -13.92
CA VAL A 140 -9.69 0.81 -14.17
C VAL A 140 -8.24 1.01 -14.61
N VAL A 141 -7.30 0.57 -13.81
CA VAL A 141 -5.86 0.64 -14.13
C VAL A 141 -5.53 -0.39 -15.21
N GLY A 142 -5.20 0.11 -16.40
CA GLY A 142 -4.88 -0.74 -17.56
C GLY A 142 -3.47 -1.33 -17.52
N GLY A 143 -3.19 -2.24 -18.48
CA GLY A 143 -1.86 -2.85 -18.66
C GLY A 143 -1.55 -3.95 -17.66
N GLN A 144 -2.56 -4.61 -17.13
CA GLN A 144 -2.40 -5.77 -16.26
C GLN A 144 -2.01 -7.01 -17.07
N PRO A 145 -1.12 -7.88 -16.56
CA PRO A 145 -0.79 -9.14 -17.22
C PRO A 145 -1.97 -10.12 -17.18
N THR A 146 -2.11 -10.88 -18.22
CA THR A 146 -3.15 -11.93 -18.36
C THR A 146 -2.48 -13.28 -18.60
N PRO A 147 -2.84 -14.35 -17.86
CA PRO A 147 -3.81 -14.38 -16.77
C PRO A 147 -3.27 -13.82 -15.46
N CYS A 148 -4.17 -13.27 -14.66
CA CYS A 148 -3.92 -12.87 -13.28
C CYS A 148 -3.68 -14.12 -12.39
N ARG A 149 -2.68 -14.07 -11.50
CA ARG A 149 -2.38 -15.17 -10.58
C ARG A 149 -3.08 -14.95 -9.23
N ASN A 150 -3.90 -15.93 -8.80
CA ASN A 150 -4.49 -15.99 -7.46
C ASN A 150 -5.27 -14.76 -7.04
N ASN A 151 -5.94 -14.06 -7.95
CA ASN A 151 -6.67 -12.81 -7.70
C ASN A 151 -5.82 -11.64 -7.16
N PHE A 152 -4.50 -11.70 -7.31
CA PHE A 152 -3.57 -10.63 -6.98
C PHE A 152 -2.79 -10.25 -8.24
N CYS A 153 -3.30 -9.31 -9.02
CA CYS A 153 -2.72 -8.93 -10.30
C CYS A 153 -2.66 -7.43 -10.54
N SER A 154 -3.06 -6.62 -9.57
CA SER A 154 -3.20 -5.20 -9.82
C SER A 154 -2.75 -4.34 -8.64
N THR A 155 -3.48 -3.25 -8.45
CA THR A 155 -3.18 -2.13 -7.56
C THR A 155 -3.11 -2.56 -6.10
N THR A 156 -2.11 -2.02 -5.41
CA THR A 156 -1.88 -2.31 -4.00
C THR A 156 -2.32 -1.17 -3.09
N ASP A 157 -1.94 0.08 -3.41
CA ASP A 157 -2.19 1.24 -2.54
C ASP A 157 -2.26 2.53 -3.35
N ILE A 158 -2.70 3.63 -2.71
CA ILE A 158 -2.86 4.96 -3.29
C ILE A 158 -2.36 6.03 -2.32
N ALA A 159 -1.75 7.10 -2.83
CA ALA A 159 -1.32 8.27 -2.06
C ALA A 159 -1.70 9.58 -2.77
N PHE A 160 -1.82 10.66 -2.00
CA PHE A 160 -2.32 11.95 -2.47
C PHE A 160 -1.24 13.02 -2.35
N ALA A 161 -1.03 13.80 -3.42
CA ALA A 161 -0.15 14.95 -3.43
C ALA A 161 -0.93 16.25 -3.12
N ALA A 162 -0.21 17.26 -2.62
CA ALA A 162 -0.81 18.55 -2.25
C ALA A 162 -1.44 19.32 -3.43
N ASN A 163 -1.02 19.03 -4.67
CA ASN A 163 -1.59 19.61 -5.89
C ASN A 163 -2.90 18.92 -6.36
N GLY A 164 -3.39 17.93 -5.59
CA GLY A 164 -4.59 17.16 -5.91
C GLY A 164 -4.33 15.96 -6.80
N HIS A 165 -3.12 15.75 -7.31
CA HIS A 165 -2.76 14.50 -8.01
C HIS A 165 -2.74 13.33 -7.03
N PHE A 166 -2.90 12.14 -7.56
CA PHE A 166 -2.76 10.92 -6.77
C PHE A 166 -1.86 9.90 -7.49
N PHE A 167 -1.25 9.06 -6.69
CA PHE A 167 -0.29 8.07 -7.13
C PHE A 167 -0.76 6.68 -6.73
N ILE A 168 -0.71 5.74 -7.67
CA ILE A 168 -1.13 4.35 -7.46
C ILE A 168 0.10 3.46 -7.53
N ALA A 169 0.29 2.63 -6.50
CA ALA A 169 1.21 1.50 -6.57
C ALA A 169 0.50 0.32 -7.25
N ASP A 170 1.07 -0.14 -8.38
CA ASP A 170 0.57 -1.28 -9.16
C ASP A 170 1.59 -2.41 -9.05
N GLY A 171 1.46 -3.19 -7.95
CA GLY A 171 2.54 -4.01 -7.44
C GLY A 171 2.37 -5.51 -7.56
N TYR A 172 1.16 -6.06 -7.62
CA TYR A 172 1.00 -7.53 -7.54
C TYR A 172 1.44 -8.27 -8.79
N ALA A 173 1.23 -7.71 -9.97
CA ALA A 173 1.68 -8.33 -11.21
C ALA A 173 2.55 -7.39 -12.05
N ASN A 174 2.55 -6.12 -11.70
CA ASN A 174 3.42 -5.09 -12.25
C ASN A 174 4.42 -4.61 -11.18
N ALA A 175 5.37 -3.79 -11.59
CA ALA A 175 6.39 -3.21 -10.71
C ALA A 175 6.50 -1.73 -11.03
N ARG A 176 5.38 -1.00 -10.89
CA ARG A 176 5.29 0.40 -11.32
C ARG A 176 4.45 1.25 -10.39
N ILE A 177 4.70 2.55 -10.46
CA ILE A 177 3.91 3.61 -9.85
C ILE A 177 3.29 4.44 -10.97
N LEU A 178 2.02 4.79 -10.83
CA LEU A 178 1.29 5.60 -11.80
C LEU A 178 0.84 6.91 -11.15
N GLU A 179 0.97 8.02 -11.86
CA GLU A 179 0.45 9.33 -11.46
C GLU A 179 -0.77 9.70 -12.28
N TYR A 180 -1.79 10.20 -11.58
CA TYR A 180 -3.04 10.68 -12.14
C TYR A 180 -3.35 12.10 -11.65
N THR A 181 -4.06 12.87 -12.47
CA THR A 181 -4.70 14.13 -12.06
C THR A 181 -5.91 13.85 -11.17
N ALA A 182 -6.43 14.88 -10.49
CA ALA A 182 -7.60 14.77 -9.61
C ALA A 182 -8.87 14.25 -10.31
N ASP A 183 -9.00 14.43 -11.61
CA ASP A 183 -10.11 13.97 -12.45
C ASP A 183 -9.93 12.55 -13.01
N GLY A 184 -8.80 11.89 -12.68
CA GLY A 184 -8.52 10.52 -13.11
C GLY A 184 -7.82 10.38 -14.46
N THR A 185 -7.25 11.45 -15.01
CA THR A 185 -6.44 11.37 -16.20
C THR A 185 -5.03 10.91 -15.86
N LYS A 186 -4.55 9.80 -16.45
CA LYS A 186 -3.18 9.30 -16.26
C LYS A 186 -2.17 10.27 -16.88
N LEU A 187 -1.17 10.66 -16.08
CA LEU A 187 -0.10 11.56 -16.50
C LEU A 187 1.18 10.81 -16.87
N ARG A 188 1.65 9.94 -15.99
CA ARG A 188 2.90 9.20 -16.18
C ARG A 188 2.93 7.91 -15.37
N GLU A 189 3.97 7.12 -15.65
CA GLU A 189 4.34 5.98 -14.82
C GLU A 189 5.85 5.84 -14.78
N TRP A 190 6.36 5.21 -13.72
CA TRP A 190 7.76 4.80 -13.58
C TRP A 190 7.87 3.50 -12.79
N GLY A 191 9.04 2.89 -12.85
CA GLY A 191 9.34 1.62 -12.21
C GLY A 191 9.51 0.50 -13.23
N ALA A 192 10.20 -0.54 -12.80
CA ALA A 192 10.40 -1.76 -13.55
C ALA A 192 10.66 -2.92 -12.58
N PRO A 193 10.46 -4.17 -12.96
CA PRO A 193 10.84 -5.33 -12.15
C PRO A 193 12.36 -5.35 -11.87
N GLY A 194 12.76 -5.59 -10.62
CA GLY A 194 14.17 -5.75 -10.25
C GLY A 194 14.51 -5.26 -8.85
N THR A 195 15.82 -5.16 -8.58
CA THR A 195 16.38 -4.84 -7.26
C THR A 195 17.19 -3.53 -7.24
N GLY A 196 17.43 -2.91 -8.39
CA GLY A 196 18.13 -1.62 -8.49
C GLY A 196 17.29 -0.42 -8.07
N PRO A 197 17.86 0.79 -8.03
CA PRO A 197 17.12 2.03 -7.82
C PRO A 197 16.01 2.20 -8.86
N GLY A 198 14.79 2.51 -8.39
CA GLY A 198 13.60 2.65 -9.25
C GLY A 198 13.06 1.33 -9.82
N GLN A 199 13.64 0.20 -9.44
CA GLN A 199 13.11 -1.13 -9.73
C GLN A 199 12.42 -1.68 -8.49
N PHE A 200 11.42 -2.55 -8.68
CA PHE A 200 10.60 -3.09 -7.59
C PHE A 200 10.38 -4.60 -7.70
N VAL A 201 10.25 -5.23 -6.53
CA VAL A 201 9.65 -6.55 -6.39
C VAL A 201 8.46 -6.41 -5.45
N LEU A 202 7.31 -6.11 -6.02
CA LEU A 202 6.05 -5.86 -5.35
C LEU A 202 6.02 -4.51 -4.56
N PRO A 203 5.87 -3.36 -5.23
CA PRO A 203 5.53 -2.10 -4.56
C PRO A 203 4.15 -2.24 -3.89
N HIS A 204 4.14 -2.41 -2.55
CA HIS A 204 2.94 -2.81 -1.81
C HIS A 204 2.20 -1.65 -1.17
N SER A 205 2.92 -0.62 -0.76
CA SER A 205 2.33 0.60 -0.20
C SER A 205 3.06 1.82 -0.73
N ILE A 206 2.33 2.91 -0.83
CA ILE A 206 2.83 4.21 -1.28
C ILE A 206 2.32 5.31 -0.36
N GLN A 207 3.17 6.31 -0.06
CA GLN A 207 2.79 7.47 0.72
C GLN A 207 3.57 8.70 0.27
N ILE A 208 3.03 9.89 0.50
CA ILE A 208 3.68 11.18 0.19
C ILE A 208 3.74 11.99 1.48
N ASP A 209 4.93 12.46 1.84
CA ASP A 209 5.11 13.31 3.00
C ASP A 209 4.75 14.79 2.69
N PRO A 210 4.63 15.64 3.73
CA PRO A 210 4.34 17.08 3.52
C PRO A 210 5.38 17.83 2.70
N ALA A 211 6.60 17.30 2.54
CA ALA A 211 7.63 17.87 1.67
C ALA A 211 7.48 17.44 0.20
N GLY A 212 6.51 16.56 -0.11
CA GLY A 212 6.24 16.05 -1.45
C GLY A 212 7.15 14.90 -1.86
N ILE A 213 7.84 14.26 -0.93
CA ILE A 213 8.64 13.06 -1.19
C ILE A 213 7.71 11.85 -1.24
N VAL A 214 7.84 11.05 -2.29
CA VAL A 214 7.10 9.81 -2.50
C VAL A 214 7.88 8.65 -1.90
N TYR A 215 7.26 7.89 -1.01
CA TYR A 215 7.80 6.70 -0.37
C TYR A 215 7.08 5.47 -0.90
N VAL A 216 7.83 4.48 -1.34
CA VAL A 216 7.29 3.22 -1.88
C VAL A 216 7.85 2.04 -1.10
N ALA A 217 6.96 1.28 -0.47
CA ALA A 217 7.32 0.02 0.19
C ALA A 217 7.57 -1.05 -0.88
N ASP A 218 8.81 -1.28 -1.21
CA ASP A 218 9.29 -2.33 -2.11
C ASP A 218 9.43 -3.63 -1.33
N ARG A 219 8.27 -4.26 -1.05
CA ARG A 219 8.05 -5.24 0.01
C ARG A 219 8.98 -6.44 -0.08
N GLU A 220 9.04 -7.10 -1.23
CA GLU A 220 9.83 -8.32 -1.37
C GLU A 220 11.33 -8.04 -1.49
N ASN A 221 11.73 -6.80 -1.81
CA ASN A 221 13.11 -6.33 -1.70
C ASN A 221 13.48 -5.89 -0.27
N GLY A 222 12.53 -5.85 0.66
CA GLY A 222 12.78 -5.51 2.07
C GLY A 222 13.20 -4.07 2.30
N ARG A 223 12.76 -3.14 1.49
CA ARG A 223 13.16 -1.74 1.54
C ARG A 223 11.99 -0.78 1.30
N VAL A 224 12.19 0.46 1.68
CA VAL A 224 11.37 1.61 1.28
C VAL A 224 12.20 2.50 0.39
N GLN A 225 11.82 2.69 -0.86
CA GLN A 225 12.47 3.62 -1.77
C GLN A 225 11.81 5.00 -1.71
N ARG A 226 12.62 6.05 -1.90
CA ARG A 226 12.17 7.45 -1.88
C ARG A 226 12.39 8.09 -3.24
N PHE A 227 11.41 8.85 -3.69
CA PHE A 227 11.42 9.54 -4.99
C PHE A 227 10.91 10.97 -4.84
N ASP A 228 11.27 11.84 -5.76
CA ASP A 228 10.46 13.03 -5.99
C ASP A 228 9.19 12.67 -6.80
N GLN A 229 8.27 13.62 -6.95
CA GLN A 229 7.01 13.37 -7.66
C GLN A 229 7.18 13.14 -9.16
N THR A 230 8.38 13.35 -9.73
CA THR A 230 8.69 13.01 -11.12
C THR A 230 9.14 11.56 -11.30
N GLY A 231 9.34 10.82 -10.19
CA GLY A 231 9.87 9.47 -10.18
C GLY A 231 11.39 9.38 -10.11
N LYS A 232 12.10 10.49 -9.86
CA LYS A 232 13.54 10.49 -9.66
C LYS A 232 13.89 9.88 -8.31
N PHE A 233 14.71 8.84 -8.30
CA PHE A 233 15.20 8.18 -7.09
C PHE A 233 16.04 9.11 -6.22
N LEU A 234 15.74 9.15 -4.92
CA LEU A 234 16.41 9.97 -3.90
C LEU A 234 17.16 9.18 -2.85
N GLY A 235 16.86 7.89 -2.70
CA GLY A 235 17.48 7.01 -1.72
C GLY A 235 16.54 5.93 -1.22
N GLU A 236 17.02 5.12 -0.26
CA GLU A 236 16.22 4.02 0.30
C GLU A 236 16.51 3.77 1.76
N TRP A 237 15.60 3.05 2.44
CA TRP A 237 15.74 2.53 3.79
C TRP A 237 15.56 1.01 3.78
N ILE A 238 16.42 0.29 4.48
CA ILE A 238 16.39 -1.18 4.58
C ILE A 238 15.72 -1.56 5.90
N TYR A 239 14.38 -1.71 5.89
CA TYR A 239 13.59 -1.97 7.11
C TYR A 239 12.65 -3.18 6.99
N GLY A 240 13.04 -4.18 6.21
CA GLY A 240 12.31 -5.44 6.10
C GLY A 240 11.12 -5.39 5.15
N LYS A 241 10.28 -6.42 5.20
CA LYS A 241 9.05 -6.47 4.42
C LYS A 241 8.05 -5.45 4.97
N THR A 242 7.99 -4.29 4.34
CA THR A 242 7.05 -3.24 4.69
C THR A 242 5.75 -3.41 3.91
N PHE A 243 4.64 -3.54 4.64
CA PHE A 243 3.30 -3.75 4.09
C PHE A 243 2.51 -2.44 4.00
N GLY A 244 2.63 -1.57 4.99
CA GLY A 244 1.92 -0.29 5.05
C GLY A 244 2.87 0.85 5.38
N LEU A 245 2.63 1.99 4.76
CA LEU A 245 3.26 3.27 5.04
C LEU A 245 2.20 4.27 5.46
N GLU A 246 2.54 5.16 6.42
CA GLU A 246 1.70 6.30 6.78
C GLU A 246 2.55 7.49 7.18
N ALA A 247 2.28 8.65 6.59
CA ALA A 247 2.98 9.90 6.88
C ALA A 247 2.44 10.55 8.18
N ASP A 248 3.34 10.99 9.05
CA ASP A 248 3.03 11.65 10.33
C ASP A 248 3.96 12.84 10.52
N GLY A 249 3.68 13.93 9.86
CA GLY A 249 4.50 15.15 9.88
C GLY A 249 5.92 14.89 9.37
N ALA A 250 6.91 15.01 10.28
CA ALA A 250 8.33 14.74 9.98
C ALA A 250 8.70 13.25 10.07
N PHE A 251 7.72 12.38 10.24
CA PHE A 251 7.93 10.95 10.39
C PHE A 251 7.15 10.15 9.35
N MET A 252 7.65 8.94 9.08
CA MET A 252 6.95 7.91 8.33
C MET A 252 6.77 6.70 9.23
N TRP A 253 5.55 6.21 9.38
CA TRP A 253 5.28 4.95 10.03
C TRP A 253 5.32 3.80 9.02
N LEU A 254 5.92 2.70 9.43
CA LEU A 254 6.05 1.48 8.66
C LEU A 254 5.43 0.32 9.43
N SER A 255 4.51 -0.40 8.80
CA SER A 255 4.08 -1.73 9.23
C SER A 255 5.02 -2.75 8.59
N THR A 256 5.96 -3.33 9.33
CA THR A 256 7.05 -4.14 8.78
C THR A 256 7.30 -5.43 9.56
N GLN A 257 7.92 -6.40 8.90
CA GLN A 257 8.31 -7.69 9.48
C GLN A 257 9.66 -8.16 8.93
N PRO A 258 10.29 -9.17 9.58
CA PRO A 258 11.49 -9.84 9.08
C PRO A 258 11.31 -10.39 7.66
N LEU A 259 12.38 -10.31 6.85
CA LEU A 259 12.37 -10.72 5.44
C LEU A 259 12.06 -12.20 5.22
N GLN A 260 12.57 -13.06 6.10
CA GLN A 260 12.49 -14.51 5.95
C GLN A 260 11.20 -15.12 6.50
N GLN A 261 10.32 -14.30 7.07
CA GLN A 261 9.06 -14.80 7.63
C GLN A 261 7.93 -14.84 6.59
N PRO A 262 6.96 -15.74 6.74
CA PRO A 262 5.74 -15.71 5.95
C PRO A 262 5.03 -14.35 6.06
N ASN A 263 4.29 -13.96 5.03
CA ASN A 263 3.55 -12.70 5.05
C ASN A 263 2.53 -12.67 6.21
N LEU A 264 2.25 -11.48 6.71
CA LEU A 264 1.38 -11.23 7.87
C LEU A 264 1.90 -11.79 9.21
N SER A 265 3.18 -12.15 9.28
CA SER A 265 3.82 -12.58 10.53
C SER A 265 4.01 -11.41 11.50
N PRO A 266 4.24 -11.71 12.80
CA PRO A 266 4.62 -10.69 13.77
C PRO A 266 5.85 -9.87 13.35
N GLY A 267 5.85 -8.61 13.71
CA GLY A 267 6.93 -7.68 13.38
C GLY A 267 6.85 -6.40 14.20
N TRP A 268 6.90 -5.26 13.54
CA TRP A 268 6.93 -3.96 14.20
C TRP A 268 6.16 -2.89 13.43
N LEU A 269 5.62 -1.94 14.19
CA LEU A 269 5.27 -0.62 13.70
C LEU A 269 6.47 0.29 14.03
N LEU A 270 7.16 0.78 13.01
CA LEU A 270 8.34 1.62 13.15
C LEU A 270 8.01 3.07 12.81
N LYS A 271 8.35 4.00 13.71
CA LYS A 271 8.32 5.44 13.44
C LYS A 271 9.69 5.88 12.96
N VAL A 272 9.82 6.28 11.70
CA VAL A 272 11.09 6.64 11.06
C VAL A 272 11.11 8.14 10.81
N ASP A 273 12.16 8.82 11.24
CA ASP A 273 12.42 10.23 10.93
C ASP A 273 12.73 10.37 9.42
N THR A 274 11.93 11.15 8.70
CA THR A 274 12.02 11.24 7.23
C THR A 274 13.30 11.91 6.74
N LYS A 275 13.88 12.79 7.54
CA LYS A 275 15.11 13.52 7.20
C LYS A 275 16.36 12.64 7.36
N THR A 276 16.42 11.85 8.43
CA THR A 276 17.61 11.07 8.79
C THR A 276 17.53 9.60 8.43
N GLY A 277 16.31 9.08 8.22
CA GLY A 277 16.03 7.66 8.05
C GLY A 277 16.18 6.83 9.34
N LYS A 278 16.39 7.45 10.49
CA LYS A 278 16.57 6.74 11.76
C LYS A 278 15.22 6.34 12.37
N ILE A 279 15.17 5.17 12.99
CA ILE A 279 13.97 4.74 13.74
C ILE A 279 13.89 5.55 15.03
N ALA A 280 12.88 6.39 15.13
CA ALA A 280 12.58 7.24 16.29
C ALA A 280 11.72 6.51 17.34
N GLY A 281 11.07 5.42 16.97
CA GLY A 281 10.26 4.62 17.89
C GLY A 281 9.82 3.31 17.28
N LYS A 282 9.55 2.32 18.12
CA LYS A 282 9.02 1.01 17.71
C LYS A 282 7.89 0.54 18.62
N VAL A 283 6.95 -0.19 18.03
CA VAL A 283 5.90 -0.92 18.72
C VAL A 283 5.86 -2.33 18.16
N PRO A 284 5.90 -3.40 18.97
CA PRO A 284 5.70 -4.74 18.49
C PRO A 284 4.30 -4.89 17.87
N SER A 285 4.21 -5.60 16.76
CA SER A 285 2.93 -5.96 16.13
C SER A 285 2.80 -7.47 15.97
N ALA A 286 1.58 -7.98 16.13
CA ALA A 286 1.30 -9.41 16.00
C ALA A 286 0.93 -9.82 14.57
N GLY A 287 0.79 -8.86 13.67
CA GLY A 287 0.58 -9.02 12.22
C GLY A 287 0.87 -7.70 11.54
N ASN A 288 1.01 -7.71 10.23
CA ASN A 288 1.36 -6.53 9.45
C ASN A 288 0.61 -6.53 8.11
N HIS A 289 -0.11 -5.45 7.85
CA HIS A 289 -0.67 -5.12 6.54
C HIS A 289 -0.95 -3.61 6.47
N GLY A 290 -2.14 -3.21 6.01
CA GLY A 290 -2.50 -1.80 5.96
C GLY A 290 -2.55 -1.15 7.33
N MET A 291 -2.12 0.09 7.42
CA MET A 291 -2.11 0.86 8.65
C MET A 291 -2.51 2.30 8.39
N ASP A 292 -2.85 3.00 9.47
CA ASP A 292 -3.11 4.43 9.48
C ASP A 292 -2.67 5.08 10.81
N VAL A 293 -2.42 6.38 10.78
CA VAL A 293 -2.12 7.20 11.96
C VAL A 293 -3.23 8.23 12.14
N MET A 294 -4.01 8.07 13.18
CA MET A 294 -5.08 9.02 13.49
C MET A 294 -4.54 10.39 13.90
N ALA A 295 -5.34 11.42 13.73
CA ALA A 295 -5.02 12.78 14.20
C ALA A 295 -4.71 12.84 15.71
N SER A 296 -5.20 11.87 16.51
CA SER A 296 -4.87 11.71 17.93
C SER A 296 -3.47 11.13 18.20
N GLY A 297 -2.76 10.67 17.17
CA GLY A 297 -1.49 9.94 17.26
C GLY A 297 -1.64 8.47 17.66
N GLU A 298 -2.87 7.95 17.71
CA GLU A 298 -3.15 6.52 17.81
C GLU A 298 -2.94 5.86 16.45
N LEU A 299 -2.62 4.54 16.44
CA LEU A 299 -2.41 3.81 15.21
C LEU A 299 -3.57 2.84 14.97
N LEU A 300 -3.93 2.66 13.72
CA LEU A 300 -4.79 1.60 13.24
C LEU A 300 -3.95 0.58 12.48
N LEU A 301 -4.25 -0.69 12.62
CA LEU A 301 -3.60 -1.78 11.90
C LEU A 301 -4.63 -2.83 11.46
N GLY A 302 -4.59 -3.20 10.22
CA GLY A 302 -5.35 -4.31 9.64
C GLY A 302 -4.47 -5.23 8.79
N PRO A 303 -4.57 -6.55 8.93
CA PRO A 303 -5.16 -7.26 10.04
C PRO A 303 -4.17 -7.41 11.21
N GLY A 304 -4.72 -7.54 12.41
CA GLY A 304 -4.00 -7.97 13.61
C GLY A 304 -4.07 -9.50 13.82
N PRO A 305 -3.81 -9.99 15.05
CA PRO A 305 -3.96 -11.38 15.41
C PRO A 305 -5.35 -11.91 15.08
N ASN A 306 -5.42 -13.16 14.59
CA ASN A 306 -6.67 -13.79 14.17
C ASN A 306 -7.46 -12.98 13.13
N LEU A 307 -6.77 -12.17 12.31
CA LEU A 307 -7.34 -11.32 11.26
C LEU A 307 -8.24 -10.17 11.79
N VAL A 308 -8.22 -9.90 13.09
CA VAL A 308 -8.97 -8.80 13.71
C VAL A 308 -8.16 -7.50 13.62
N PRO A 309 -8.73 -6.38 13.16
CA PRO A 309 -8.04 -5.10 13.13
C PRO A 309 -7.76 -4.59 14.54
N GLN A 310 -6.73 -3.75 14.71
CA GLN A 310 -6.23 -3.29 16.00
C GLN A 310 -6.15 -1.77 16.08
N TRP A 311 -6.55 -1.23 17.24
CA TRP A 311 -6.14 0.08 17.70
C TRP A 311 -4.84 -0.05 18.51
N TYR A 312 -3.87 0.83 18.27
CA TYR A 312 -2.72 0.96 19.16
C TYR A 312 -2.86 2.28 19.92
N ARG A 313 -3.16 2.16 21.21
CA ARG A 313 -3.50 3.28 22.10
C ARG A 313 -2.49 3.40 23.22
N ARG A 314 -2.34 4.61 23.76
CA ARG A 314 -1.58 4.80 25.00
C ARG A 314 -2.31 4.09 26.15
N PRO A 315 -1.59 3.38 27.04
CA PRO A 315 -2.19 2.86 28.27
C PRO A 315 -2.86 3.99 29.05
N ARG A 316 -4.01 3.71 29.61
CA ARG A 316 -4.72 4.64 30.52
C ARG A 316 -4.02 4.70 31.86
#